data_06643a07b3ac330b5d83a26e1aa98446
#
_entry.id   06643a07b3ac330b5d83a26e1aa98446
#
_cell.length_a   1.000
_cell.length_b   1.000
_cell.length_c   1.000
_cell.angle_alpha   90.00
_cell.angle_beta   90.00
_cell.angle_gamma   90.00
#
_symmetry.space_group_name_H-M   'P 1'
#
loop_
_entity.id
_entity.type
_entity.pdbx_description
1 polymer ?
#
loop_
_entity_poly.entity_id
_entity_poly.type
_entity_poly.pdbx_seq_one_letter_code
_entity_poly.pdbx_strand_id
1 'polypeptide(L)'
;TKKYPASMYDRMVTEMGADANAYTTDDYTAYHMSFTKDDLEKVVEIESDRFQNLSYEEAAFQTEAGAVYGEYRKNISSPWMMLNEKMQATAFTAHTYKHTTMGFEADIKAMPTMYEYSKSFFTRYYRPENVVLLVAGDFDPAALMTMIRKYYGPWTRGYVTPVIPVEPPQKGERSATVSYTGKTLPILAISWKGERFD
;
A
#
# COMPACT_ATOMS: atom_id res chain seq x y z
N THR A 1 11.81 -10.61 -7.35
CA THR A 1 13.14 -10.10 -7.75
C THR A 1 13.86 -11.12 -8.65
N LYS A 2 14.97 -10.74 -9.26
CA LYS A 2 15.80 -11.67 -10.03
C LYS A 2 16.47 -12.71 -9.13
N LYS A 3 16.86 -12.34 -7.91
CA LYS A 3 17.47 -13.23 -6.93
C LYS A 3 16.44 -14.19 -6.33
N TYR A 4 15.27 -13.69 -6.04
CA TYR A 4 14.14 -14.43 -5.48
C TYR A 4 12.90 -14.23 -6.37
N PRO A 5 12.72 -15.05 -7.43
CA PRO A 5 11.48 -15.07 -8.21
C PRO A 5 10.27 -15.34 -7.32
N ALA A 6 9.06 -14.91 -7.73
CA ALA A 6 7.86 -15.00 -6.90
C ALA A 6 7.62 -16.40 -6.33
N SER A 7 7.70 -17.44 -7.16
CA SER A 7 7.52 -18.83 -6.71
C SER A 7 8.57 -19.29 -5.69
N MET A 8 9.79 -18.76 -5.76
CA MET A 8 10.84 -19.04 -4.78
C MET A 8 10.58 -18.30 -3.47
N TYR A 9 10.19 -17.03 -3.54
CA TYR A 9 9.81 -16.25 -2.37
C TYR A 9 8.66 -16.91 -1.60
N ASP A 10 7.57 -17.27 -2.28
CA ASP A 10 6.40 -17.90 -1.68
C ASP A 10 6.75 -19.24 -1.01
N ARG A 11 7.62 -20.03 -1.67
CA ARG A 11 8.12 -21.29 -1.08
C ARG A 11 8.94 -21.02 0.18
N MET A 12 9.83 -20.05 0.16
CA MET A 12 10.66 -19.70 1.32
C MET A 12 9.81 -19.23 2.51
N VAL A 13 8.81 -18.40 2.28
CA VAL A 13 7.84 -17.96 3.30
C VAL A 13 7.09 -19.15 3.88
N THR A 14 6.64 -20.07 3.02
CA THR A 14 5.93 -21.29 3.45
C THR A 14 6.85 -22.24 4.25
N GLU A 15 8.08 -22.45 3.81
CA GLU A 15 9.07 -23.32 4.50
C GLU A 15 9.44 -22.78 5.88
N MET A 16 9.49 -21.46 6.05
CA MET A 16 9.70 -20.81 7.36
C MET A 16 8.44 -20.86 8.26
N GLY A 17 7.29 -21.29 7.74
CA GLY A 17 6.02 -21.18 8.46
C GLY A 17 5.65 -19.75 8.79
N ALA A 18 6.14 -18.81 8.01
CA ALA A 18 5.90 -17.39 8.22
C ALA A 18 4.51 -16.97 7.73
N ASP A 19 3.90 -16.02 8.44
CA ASP A 19 2.66 -15.36 8.03
C ASP A 19 2.99 -13.95 7.54
N ALA A 20 2.79 -13.71 6.25
CA ALA A 20 3.10 -12.46 5.58
C ALA A 20 1.84 -11.82 5.02
N ASN A 21 1.69 -10.51 5.23
CA ASN A 21 0.59 -9.74 4.69
C ASN A 21 0.99 -8.26 4.51
N ALA A 22 0.08 -7.47 3.93
CA ALA A 22 0.23 -6.04 3.80
C ALA A 22 -1.12 -5.33 3.91
N TYR A 23 -1.09 -4.07 4.33
CA TYR A 23 -2.27 -3.20 4.29
C TYR A 23 -1.87 -1.78 3.93
N THR A 24 -2.82 -1.04 3.35
CA THR A 24 -2.63 0.36 2.96
C THR A 24 -3.62 1.24 3.71
N THR A 25 -3.12 2.33 4.27
CA THR A 25 -3.89 3.45 4.80
C THR A 25 -3.83 4.64 3.85
N ASP A 26 -4.47 5.75 4.20
CA ASP A 26 -4.41 6.97 3.39
C ASP A 26 -2.98 7.57 3.32
N ASP A 27 -2.10 7.24 4.28
CA ASP A 27 -0.78 7.86 4.43
C ASP A 27 0.39 6.90 4.23
N TYR A 28 0.21 5.60 4.44
CA TYR A 28 1.30 4.61 4.32
C TYR A 28 0.80 3.22 3.92
N THR A 29 1.73 2.42 3.43
CA THR A 29 1.54 0.97 3.27
C THR A 29 2.47 0.24 4.24
N ALA A 30 1.91 -0.70 5.01
CA ALA A 30 2.67 -1.56 5.89
C ALA A 30 2.75 -2.98 5.30
N TYR A 31 3.97 -3.49 5.21
CA TYR A 31 4.26 -4.89 4.91
C TYR A 31 4.71 -5.54 6.20
N HIS A 32 4.12 -6.64 6.59
CA HIS A 32 4.47 -7.30 7.83
C HIS A 32 4.62 -8.81 7.65
N MET A 33 5.49 -9.39 8.46
CA MET A 33 5.74 -10.81 8.48
C MET A 33 5.97 -11.27 9.92
N SER A 34 5.26 -12.33 10.34
CA SER A 34 5.50 -13.02 11.60
C SER A 34 6.22 -14.34 11.31
N PHE A 35 7.31 -14.59 12.01
CA PHE A 35 8.18 -15.74 11.76
C PHE A 35 8.94 -16.16 13.04
N THR A 36 9.61 -17.30 13.03
CA THR A 36 10.42 -17.74 14.16
C THR A 36 11.76 -16.99 14.21
N LYS A 37 12.30 -16.77 15.40
CA LYS A 37 13.55 -16.01 15.56
C LYS A 37 14.74 -16.62 14.81
N ASP A 38 14.72 -17.91 14.56
CA ASP A 38 15.80 -18.61 13.85
C ASP A 38 15.86 -18.23 12.36
N ASP A 39 14.76 -17.70 11.81
CA ASP A 39 14.68 -17.24 10.43
C ASP A 39 14.95 -15.74 10.25
N LEU A 40 15.30 -15.02 11.32
CA LEU A 40 15.45 -13.55 11.30
C LEU A 40 16.40 -13.07 10.20
N GLU A 41 17.60 -13.64 10.07
CA GLU A 41 18.53 -13.20 9.02
C GLU A 41 17.99 -13.47 7.62
N LYS A 42 17.33 -14.60 7.41
CA LYS A 42 16.74 -14.98 6.13
C LYS A 42 15.60 -14.03 5.74
N VAL A 43 14.75 -13.66 6.69
CA VAL A 43 13.67 -12.68 6.47
C VAL A 43 14.27 -11.30 6.16
N VAL A 44 15.25 -10.82 6.92
CA VAL A 44 15.92 -9.54 6.65
C VAL A 44 16.54 -9.55 5.25
N GLU A 45 17.13 -10.65 4.81
CA GLU A 45 17.72 -10.79 3.47
C GLU A 45 16.66 -10.72 2.37
N ILE A 46 15.62 -11.54 2.42
CA ILE A 46 14.61 -11.60 1.33
C ILE A 46 13.78 -10.32 1.25
N GLU A 47 13.42 -9.72 2.39
CA GLU A 47 12.68 -8.47 2.42
C GLU A 47 13.52 -7.29 1.93
N SER A 48 14.80 -7.23 2.31
CA SER A 48 15.70 -6.20 1.81
C SER A 48 15.85 -6.26 0.28
N ASP A 49 15.97 -7.47 -0.29
CA ASP A 49 16.05 -7.65 -1.73
C ASP A 49 14.74 -7.26 -2.42
N ARG A 50 13.58 -7.61 -1.84
CA ARG A 50 12.27 -7.25 -2.36
C ARG A 50 12.08 -5.74 -2.42
N PHE A 51 12.48 -5.02 -1.39
CA PHE A 51 12.35 -3.55 -1.31
C PHE A 51 13.35 -2.80 -2.19
N GLN A 52 14.48 -3.41 -2.53
CA GLN A 52 15.53 -2.78 -3.34
C GLN A 52 15.47 -3.16 -4.82
N ASN A 53 15.11 -4.41 -5.12
CA ASN A 53 15.34 -5.03 -6.42
C ASN A 53 14.07 -5.65 -7.03
N LEU A 54 12.88 -5.12 -6.70
CA LEU A 54 11.63 -5.61 -7.26
C LEU A 54 11.71 -5.66 -8.80
N SER A 55 11.40 -6.83 -9.35
CA SER A 55 11.44 -7.07 -10.79
C SER A 55 10.34 -8.06 -11.15
N TYR A 56 9.56 -7.73 -12.16
CA TYR A 56 8.44 -8.53 -12.67
C TYR A 56 8.25 -8.27 -14.15
N GLU A 57 7.72 -9.25 -14.84
CA GLU A 57 7.40 -9.16 -16.25
C GLU A 57 6.05 -8.47 -16.46
N GLU A 58 5.86 -7.85 -17.62
CA GLU A 58 4.63 -7.13 -17.95
C GLU A 58 3.38 -8.01 -17.85
N ALA A 59 3.45 -9.26 -18.32
CA ALA A 59 2.33 -10.20 -18.23
C ALA A 59 1.92 -10.51 -16.79
N ALA A 60 2.88 -10.65 -15.87
CA ALA A 60 2.61 -10.83 -14.45
C ALA A 60 1.95 -9.57 -13.85
N PHE A 61 2.45 -8.38 -14.19
CA PHE A 61 1.85 -7.12 -13.78
C PHE A 61 0.39 -6.99 -14.27
N GLN A 62 0.12 -7.31 -15.52
CA GLN A 62 -1.23 -7.25 -16.09
C GLN A 62 -2.20 -8.21 -15.39
N THR A 63 -1.74 -9.40 -15.01
CA THR A 63 -2.53 -10.35 -14.24
C THR A 63 -2.90 -9.80 -12.87
N GLU A 64 -1.93 -9.26 -12.13
CA GLU A 64 -2.16 -8.66 -10.81
C GLU A 64 -3.04 -7.41 -10.89
N ALA A 65 -2.85 -6.57 -11.90
CA ALA A 65 -3.71 -5.41 -12.14
C ALA A 65 -5.18 -5.82 -12.35
N GLY A 66 -5.42 -6.94 -13.03
CA GLY A 66 -6.75 -7.54 -13.17
C GLY A 66 -7.33 -8.00 -11.84
N ALA A 67 -6.52 -8.59 -10.97
CA ALA A 67 -6.92 -9.00 -9.62
C ALA A 67 -7.30 -7.79 -8.76
N VAL A 68 -6.55 -6.69 -8.81
CA VAL A 68 -6.86 -5.43 -8.11
C VAL A 68 -8.22 -4.87 -8.56
N TYR A 69 -8.53 -4.90 -9.86
CA TYR A 69 -9.85 -4.48 -10.32
C TYR A 69 -10.98 -5.41 -9.85
N GLY A 70 -10.71 -6.71 -9.78
CA GLY A 70 -11.64 -7.69 -9.19
C GLY A 70 -11.91 -7.39 -7.70
N GLU A 71 -10.90 -7.06 -6.95
CA GLU A 71 -11.01 -6.63 -5.55
C GLU A 71 -11.82 -5.33 -5.41
N TYR A 72 -11.53 -4.32 -6.22
CA TYR A 72 -12.33 -3.09 -6.25
C TYR A 72 -13.81 -3.38 -6.48
N ARG A 73 -14.14 -4.19 -7.49
CA ARG A 73 -15.53 -4.57 -7.79
C ARG A 73 -16.22 -5.29 -6.65
N LYS A 74 -15.49 -6.15 -5.95
CA LYS A 74 -15.98 -6.81 -4.73
C LYS A 74 -16.27 -5.79 -3.63
N ASN A 75 -15.34 -4.87 -3.38
CA ASN A 75 -15.45 -3.88 -2.31
C ASN A 75 -16.58 -2.88 -2.59
N ILE A 76 -16.69 -2.36 -3.82
CA ILE A 76 -17.72 -1.38 -4.19
C ILE A 76 -19.14 -1.98 -4.22
N SER A 77 -19.29 -3.30 -4.15
CA SER A 77 -20.59 -3.94 -3.95
C SER A 77 -21.19 -3.70 -2.56
N SER A 78 -20.40 -3.21 -1.62
CA SER A 78 -20.85 -2.81 -0.29
C SER A 78 -21.43 -1.39 -0.31
N PRO A 79 -22.63 -1.17 0.26
CA PRO A 79 -23.19 0.18 0.36
C PRO A 79 -22.32 1.13 1.19
N TRP A 80 -21.60 0.60 2.18
CA TRP A 80 -20.65 1.36 3.00
C TRP A 80 -19.44 1.84 2.20
N MET A 81 -18.92 1.00 1.32
CA MET A 81 -17.78 1.39 0.48
C MET A 81 -18.16 2.47 -0.53
N MET A 82 -19.32 2.32 -1.17
CA MET A 82 -19.86 3.35 -2.06
C MET A 82 -20.08 4.68 -1.34
N LEU A 83 -20.61 4.63 -0.12
CA LEU A 83 -20.83 5.81 0.70
C LEU A 83 -19.50 6.47 1.11
N ASN A 84 -18.52 5.69 1.53
CA ASN A 84 -17.19 6.18 1.94
C ASN A 84 -16.46 6.84 0.77
N GLU A 85 -16.43 6.20 -0.41
CA GLU A 85 -15.84 6.78 -1.61
C GLU A 85 -16.51 8.13 -1.97
N LYS A 86 -17.84 8.19 -1.91
CA LYS A 86 -18.57 9.42 -2.18
C LYS A 86 -18.33 10.48 -1.12
N MET A 87 -18.24 10.09 0.14
CA MET A 87 -17.97 10.99 1.27
C MET A 87 -16.57 11.63 1.12
N GLN A 88 -15.54 10.87 0.85
CA GLN A 88 -14.18 11.38 0.64
C GLN A 88 -14.12 12.35 -0.55
N ALA A 89 -14.71 11.96 -1.69
CA ALA A 89 -14.79 12.81 -2.88
C ALA A 89 -15.63 14.09 -2.68
N THR A 90 -16.54 14.12 -1.71
CA THR A 90 -17.33 15.29 -1.35
C THR A 90 -16.60 16.17 -0.32
N ALA A 91 -15.93 15.56 0.64
CA ALA A 91 -15.21 16.27 1.70
C ALA A 91 -13.95 16.98 1.18
N PHE A 92 -13.20 16.34 0.28
CA PHE A 92 -11.94 16.86 -0.24
C PHE A 92 -12.03 17.17 -1.74
N THR A 93 -11.50 18.33 -2.14
CA THR A 93 -11.48 18.77 -3.54
C THR A 93 -10.09 18.78 -4.15
N ALA A 94 -9.08 19.06 -3.36
CA ALA A 94 -7.67 19.15 -3.77
C ALA A 94 -6.79 18.08 -3.13
N HIS A 95 -6.92 17.88 -1.81
CA HIS A 95 -6.09 16.94 -1.08
C HIS A 95 -6.29 15.48 -1.56
N THR A 96 -5.24 14.68 -1.45
CA THR A 96 -5.26 13.25 -1.86
C THR A 96 -6.30 12.41 -1.13
N TYR A 97 -6.76 12.82 0.04
CA TYR A 97 -7.86 12.17 0.78
C TYR A 97 -9.22 12.20 0.07
N LYS A 98 -9.30 12.80 -1.12
CA LYS A 98 -10.50 12.77 -1.96
C LYS A 98 -10.84 11.40 -2.56
N HIS A 99 -9.96 10.42 -2.42
CA HIS A 99 -10.18 9.05 -2.86
C HIS A 99 -9.83 8.05 -1.75
N THR A 100 -10.40 6.87 -1.80
CA THR A 100 -10.09 5.77 -0.89
C THR A 100 -8.70 5.17 -1.18
N THR A 101 -8.22 4.29 -0.30
CA THR A 101 -6.96 3.56 -0.50
C THR A 101 -6.93 2.71 -1.77
N MET A 102 -8.10 2.35 -2.32
CA MET A 102 -8.20 1.68 -3.62
C MET A 102 -7.91 2.61 -4.81
N GLY A 103 -8.03 3.92 -4.63
CA GLY A 103 -7.87 4.90 -5.71
C GLY A 103 -9.14 5.13 -6.53
N PHE A 104 -9.01 5.78 -7.67
CA PHE A 104 -10.13 6.03 -8.58
C PHE A 104 -10.41 4.83 -9.49
N GLU A 105 -11.67 4.50 -9.68
CA GLU A 105 -12.06 3.39 -10.56
C GLU A 105 -11.46 3.48 -11.97
N ALA A 106 -11.40 4.69 -12.53
CA ALA A 106 -10.82 4.91 -13.86
C ALA A 106 -9.34 4.51 -13.92
N ASP A 107 -8.57 4.85 -12.88
CA ASP A 107 -7.15 4.51 -12.79
C ASP A 107 -6.94 3.02 -12.57
N ILE A 108 -7.79 2.39 -11.74
CA ILE A 108 -7.76 0.94 -11.50
C ILE A 108 -8.06 0.18 -12.80
N LYS A 109 -9.04 0.62 -13.57
CA LYS A 109 -9.36 0.03 -14.88
C LYS A 109 -8.21 0.19 -15.89
N ALA A 110 -7.51 1.31 -15.85
CA ALA A 110 -6.38 1.58 -16.74
C ALA A 110 -5.08 0.89 -16.27
N MET A 111 -5.02 0.41 -15.04
CA MET A 111 -3.81 -0.17 -14.43
C MET A 111 -3.10 -1.23 -15.29
N PRO A 112 -3.78 -2.16 -15.98
CA PRO A 112 -3.10 -3.13 -16.85
C PRO A 112 -2.19 -2.51 -17.92
N THR A 113 -2.44 -1.25 -18.30
CA THR A 113 -1.61 -0.51 -19.28
C THR A 113 -0.48 0.30 -18.64
N MET A 114 -0.34 0.24 -17.31
CA MET A 114 0.55 1.12 -16.54
C MET A 114 1.85 0.42 -16.09
N TYR A 115 2.32 -0.58 -16.82
CA TYR A 115 3.53 -1.32 -16.45
C TYR A 115 4.75 -0.42 -16.23
N GLU A 116 5.08 0.46 -17.19
CA GLU A 116 6.22 1.38 -17.06
C GLU A 116 6.01 2.39 -15.92
N TYR A 117 4.78 2.85 -15.71
CA TYR A 117 4.46 3.70 -14.57
C TYR A 117 4.69 2.97 -13.24
N SER A 118 4.31 1.71 -13.14
CA SER A 118 4.52 0.92 -11.91
C SER A 118 5.99 0.80 -11.53
N LYS A 119 6.88 0.65 -12.50
CA LYS A 119 8.33 0.63 -12.28
C LYS A 119 8.86 2.00 -11.82
N SER A 120 8.37 3.06 -12.45
CA SER A 120 8.74 4.43 -12.06
C SER A 120 8.22 4.77 -10.66
N PHE A 121 7.00 4.32 -10.32
CA PHE A 121 6.43 4.46 -8.99
C PHE A 121 7.29 3.73 -7.94
N PHE A 122 7.65 2.47 -8.19
CA PHE A 122 8.53 1.73 -7.30
C PHE A 122 9.86 2.46 -7.10
N THR A 123 10.51 2.87 -8.18
CA THR A 123 11.79 3.58 -8.14
C THR A 123 11.71 4.90 -7.38
N ARG A 124 10.57 5.58 -7.42
CA ARG A 124 10.36 6.87 -6.75
C ARG A 124 10.09 6.71 -5.26
N TYR A 125 9.24 5.76 -4.86
CA TYR A 125 8.71 5.69 -3.50
C TYR A 125 9.41 4.67 -2.62
N TYR A 126 9.99 3.60 -3.19
CA TYR A 126 10.73 2.58 -2.44
C TYR A 126 12.18 3.01 -2.29
N ARG A 127 12.40 3.89 -1.31
CA ARG A 127 13.69 4.48 -0.98
C ARG A 127 13.92 4.43 0.53
N PRO A 128 15.17 4.28 1.00
CA PRO A 128 15.43 4.15 2.44
C PRO A 128 14.94 5.36 3.24
N GLU A 129 14.91 6.56 2.65
CA GLU A 129 14.40 7.76 3.30
C GLU A 129 12.88 7.77 3.49
N ASN A 130 12.16 6.92 2.78
CA ASN A 130 10.70 6.82 2.82
C ASN A 130 10.21 5.52 3.46
N VAL A 131 11.09 4.80 4.16
CA VAL A 131 10.77 3.51 4.79
C VAL A 131 11.18 3.51 6.24
N VAL A 132 10.33 2.98 7.09
CA VAL A 132 10.62 2.64 8.48
C VAL A 132 10.64 1.13 8.60
N LEU A 133 11.75 0.58 9.08
CA LEU A 133 11.86 -0.83 9.40
C LEU A 133 11.61 -1.03 10.90
N LEU A 134 10.56 -1.77 11.22
CA LEU A 134 10.21 -2.12 12.59
C LEU A 134 10.43 -3.61 12.82
N VAL A 135 11.20 -3.95 13.82
CA VAL A 135 11.41 -5.35 14.25
C VAL A 135 11.04 -5.46 15.72
N ALA A 136 10.18 -6.42 16.05
CA ALA A 136 9.73 -6.68 17.41
C ALA A 136 9.81 -8.18 17.71
N GLY A 137 10.30 -8.55 18.91
CA GLY A 137 10.40 -9.95 19.34
C GLY A 137 11.67 -10.26 20.10
N ASP A 138 12.05 -11.53 20.11
CA ASP A 138 13.25 -12.03 20.80
C ASP A 138 14.45 -12.04 19.84
N PHE A 139 15.31 -11.03 19.93
CA PHE A 139 16.53 -10.90 19.13
C PHE A 139 17.60 -10.11 19.89
N ASP A 140 18.87 -10.27 19.48
CA ASP A 140 19.97 -9.40 19.91
C ASP A 140 20.01 -8.12 19.06
N PRO A 141 19.87 -6.92 19.64
CA PRO A 141 19.85 -5.66 18.88
C PRO A 141 21.14 -5.38 18.11
N ALA A 142 22.31 -5.78 18.63
CA ALA A 142 23.58 -5.53 17.97
C ALA A 142 23.76 -6.43 16.74
N ALA A 143 23.37 -7.70 16.87
CA ALA A 143 23.33 -8.65 15.75
C ALA A 143 22.35 -8.19 14.67
N LEU A 144 21.12 -7.78 15.06
CA LEU A 144 20.12 -7.25 14.13
C LEU A 144 20.67 -6.03 13.37
N MET A 145 21.26 -5.06 14.05
CA MET A 145 21.83 -3.87 13.39
C MET A 145 22.95 -4.22 12.42
N THR A 146 23.71 -5.28 12.68
CA THR A 146 24.73 -5.79 11.75
C THR A 146 24.10 -6.37 10.49
N MET A 147 23.03 -7.16 10.65
CA MET A 147 22.24 -7.69 9.51
C MET A 147 21.62 -6.56 8.69
N ILE A 148 20.99 -5.58 9.34
CA ILE A 148 20.38 -4.43 8.66
C ILE A 148 21.43 -3.67 7.85
N ARG A 149 22.59 -3.38 8.41
CA ARG A 149 23.68 -2.71 7.67
C ARG A 149 24.18 -3.54 6.50
N LYS A 150 24.24 -4.86 6.64
CA LYS A 150 24.66 -5.78 5.57
C LYS A 150 23.68 -5.78 4.40
N TYR A 151 22.38 -5.90 4.68
CA TYR A 151 21.37 -6.14 3.66
C TYR A 151 20.69 -4.87 3.15
N TYR A 152 20.43 -3.88 4.01
CA TYR A 152 19.80 -2.61 3.63
C TYR A 152 20.82 -1.49 3.37
N GLY A 153 22.06 -1.61 3.85
CA GLY A 153 23.10 -0.60 3.65
C GLY A 153 23.38 -0.22 2.19
N PRO A 154 23.36 -1.16 1.23
CA PRO A 154 23.54 -0.86 -0.19
C PRO A 154 22.36 -0.12 -0.85
N TRP A 155 21.22 0.03 -0.17
CA TRP A 155 20.03 0.62 -0.75
C TRP A 155 20.24 2.07 -1.15
N THR A 156 20.02 2.35 -2.44
CA THR A 156 20.29 3.67 -3.02
C THR A 156 19.27 4.71 -2.54
N ARG A 157 19.77 5.80 -2.00
CA ARG A 157 19.00 6.99 -1.62
C ARG A 157 18.48 7.73 -2.85
N GLY A 158 17.56 8.68 -2.64
CA GLY A 158 17.03 9.53 -3.69
C GLY A 158 15.52 9.74 -3.65
N TYR A 159 14.91 9.62 -2.48
CA TYR A 159 13.51 9.95 -2.32
C TYR A 159 13.26 11.45 -2.50
N VAL A 160 12.26 11.76 -3.31
CA VAL A 160 11.75 13.12 -3.48
C VAL A 160 10.32 13.16 -2.99
N THR A 161 10.08 13.87 -1.90
CA THR A 161 8.75 14.03 -1.32
C THR A 161 7.81 14.68 -2.34
N PRO A 162 6.67 14.06 -2.67
CA PRO A 162 5.69 14.67 -3.56
C PRO A 162 5.06 15.90 -2.90
N VAL A 163 4.68 16.87 -3.72
CA VAL A 163 3.87 17.99 -3.26
C VAL A 163 2.43 17.52 -3.15
N ILE A 164 1.92 17.45 -1.92
CA ILE A 164 0.53 17.15 -1.65
C ILE A 164 -0.28 18.45 -1.72
N PRO A 165 -1.33 18.54 -2.55
CA PRO A 165 -2.15 19.73 -2.63
C PRO A 165 -2.82 20.05 -1.29
N VAL A 166 -2.71 21.30 -0.88
CA VAL A 166 -3.40 21.78 0.32
C VAL A 166 -4.90 21.89 0.03
N GLU A 167 -5.72 21.29 0.88
CA GLU A 167 -7.16 21.41 0.76
C GLU A 167 -7.60 22.86 1.11
N PRO A 168 -8.34 23.53 0.24
CA PRO A 168 -8.81 24.88 0.54
C PRO A 168 -9.84 24.87 1.68
N PRO A 169 -9.95 25.98 2.44
CA PRO A 169 -10.97 26.12 3.48
C PRO A 169 -12.38 25.90 2.93
N GLN A 170 -13.16 25.09 3.62
CA GLN A 170 -14.55 24.83 3.23
C GLN A 170 -15.43 26.03 3.61
N LYS A 171 -16.19 26.55 2.64
CA LYS A 171 -17.04 27.74 2.83
C LYS A 171 -18.45 27.43 3.29
N GLY A 172 -18.86 26.18 3.30
CA GLY A 172 -20.22 25.77 3.68
C GLY A 172 -20.37 24.26 3.66
N GLU A 173 -21.53 23.80 4.03
CA GLU A 173 -21.89 22.38 3.97
C GLU A 173 -21.78 21.85 2.54
N ARG A 174 -21.33 20.61 2.42
CA ARG A 174 -21.34 19.83 1.18
C ARG A 174 -22.15 18.57 1.42
N SER A 175 -23.02 18.22 0.52
CA SER A 175 -23.83 17.02 0.62
C SER A 175 -23.81 16.24 -0.69
N ALA A 176 -24.01 14.95 -0.58
CA ALA A 176 -24.13 14.05 -1.72
C ALA A 176 -25.04 12.88 -1.37
N THR A 177 -25.66 12.30 -2.37
CA THR A 177 -26.50 11.10 -2.23
C THR A 177 -25.90 9.97 -3.06
N VAL A 178 -25.95 8.77 -2.52
CA VAL A 178 -25.56 7.52 -3.20
C VAL A 178 -26.80 6.65 -3.30
N SER A 179 -27.09 6.17 -4.50
CA SER A 179 -28.14 5.18 -4.73
C SER A 179 -27.55 3.78 -4.73
N TYR A 180 -28.11 2.89 -3.93
CA TYR A 180 -27.72 1.49 -3.86
C TYR A 180 -28.87 0.61 -4.36
N THR A 181 -28.57 -0.31 -5.27
CA THR A 181 -29.59 -1.15 -5.90
C THR A 181 -29.94 -2.40 -5.08
N GLY A 182 -29.11 -2.75 -4.09
CA GLY A 182 -29.34 -3.87 -3.18
C GLY A 182 -30.28 -3.52 -2.02
N LYS A 183 -30.56 -4.49 -1.18
CA LYS A 183 -31.32 -4.27 0.07
C LYS A 183 -30.38 -3.74 1.15
N THR A 184 -30.69 -2.56 1.68
CA THR A 184 -29.99 -1.96 2.83
C THR A 184 -30.95 -1.05 3.58
N LEU A 185 -30.63 -0.76 4.83
CA LEU A 185 -31.25 0.35 5.55
C LEU A 185 -30.71 1.67 5.03
N PRO A 186 -31.47 2.77 5.10
CA PRO A 186 -30.94 4.10 4.85
C PRO A 186 -29.73 4.37 5.75
N ILE A 187 -28.66 4.89 5.16
CA ILE A 187 -27.43 5.21 5.89
C ILE A 187 -27.18 6.71 5.75
N LEU A 188 -26.98 7.38 6.87
CA LEU A 188 -26.53 8.78 6.93
C LEU A 188 -25.12 8.81 7.49
N ALA A 189 -24.17 9.36 6.74
CA ALA A 189 -22.83 9.65 7.19
C ALA A 189 -22.62 11.17 7.26
N ILE A 190 -22.10 11.65 8.38
CA ILE A 190 -21.77 13.05 8.59
C ILE A 190 -20.29 13.09 9.03
N SER A 191 -19.50 13.93 8.37
CA SER A 191 -18.08 14.07 8.67
C SER A 191 -17.66 15.53 8.82
N TRP A 192 -16.68 15.77 9.66
CA TRP A 192 -16.01 17.05 9.83
C TRP A 192 -14.53 16.89 9.54
N LYS A 193 -13.93 17.89 8.90
CA LYS A 193 -12.48 17.94 8.78
C LYS A 193 -11.90 18.28 10.14
N GLY A 194 -11.08 17.40 10.67
CA GLY A 194 -10.29 17.62 11.87
C GLY A 194 -8.92 18.20 11.56
N GLU A 195 -8.16 18.45 12.61
CA GLU A 195 -6.73 18.73 12.51
C GLU A 195 -5.96 17.45 12.18
N ARG A 196 -4.69 17.62 11.81
CA ARG A 196 -3.77 16.52 11.59
C ARG A 196 -3.66 15.71 12.89
N PHE A 197 -3.68 14.40 12.74
CA PHE A 197 -3.35 13.49 13.84
C PHE A 197 -1.83 13.49 14.02
N ASP A 198 -1.36 13.93 15.20
CA ASP A 198 0.06 13.97 15.57
C ASP A 198 0.45 12.75 16.40
#